data_1fa9660dde58f92c6a58f43bfcc3560e
#
_entry.id   1fa9660dde58f92c6a58f43bfcc3560e
#
_cell.length_a   1.000
_cell.length_b   1.000
_cell.length_c   1.000
_cell.angle_alpha   90.00
_cell.angle_beta   90.00
_cell.angle_gamma   90.00
#
_symmetry.space_group_name_H-M   'P 1'
#
loop_
_entity.id
_entity.type
_entity.pdbx_description
1 polymer ?
#
loop_
_entity_poly.entity_id
_entity_poly.type
_entity_poly.pdbx_seq_one_letter_code
_entity_poly.pdbx_strand_id
1 'polypeptide(L)'
;MQASAETVKLVASKLMEWYADHRRQFPWRVGMRDDWRVLVTAFLLRKTRAETVAKHYDRVLAALSSPEKVLELGVGGVERLLKPLGLHRVRARQLYELARALLEGRGGRLPGVGPYTEALVRCLSRGELVPAVDVNVQRVVARLFGVADRRRVEELASQLVEAAGTCELNLAVMDLAALICRARKPKCRECPLAAYCEYARVSRS
;
A
#
# COMPACT_ATOMS: atom_id res chain seq x y z
N MET A 1 -8.31 -12.25 -22.75
CA MET A 1 -9.39 -11.29 -23.08
C MET A 1 -8.91 -9.90 -22.68
N GLN A 2 -8.95 -8.92 -23.57
CA GLN A 2 -8.63 -7.55 -23.17
C GLN A 2 -9.76 -7.03 -22.28
N ALA A 3 -9.41 -6.55 -21.09
CA ALA A 3 -10.39 -5.87 -20.23
C ALA A 3 -10.88 -4.62 -20.97
N SER A 4 -12.17 -4.53 -21.27
CA SER A 4 -12.74 -3.32 -21.86
C SER A 4 -12.69 -2.16 -20.86
N ALA A 5 -12.65 -0.92 -21.34
CA ALA A 5 -12.70 0.26 -20.48
C ALA A 5 -13.97 0.27 -19.60
N GLU A 6 -15.07 -0.24 -20.11
CA GLU A 6 -16.32 -0.37 -19.39
C GLU A 6 -16.20 -1.36 -18.21
N THR A 7 -15.57 -2.53 -18.44
CA THR A 7 -15.31 -3.52 -17.39
C THR A 7 -14.42 -2.92 -16.29
N VAL A 8 -13.39 -2.16 -16.67
CA VAL A 8 -12.50 -1.51 -15.69
C VAL A 8 -13.25 -0.51 -14.83
N LYS A 9 -14.10 0.34 -15.43
CA LYS A 9 -14.94 1.30 -14.70
C LYS A 9 -15.90 0.60 -13.73
N LEU A 10 -16.57 -0.45 -14.20
CA LEU A 10 -17.51 -1.20 -13.37
C LEU A 10 -16.81 -1.89 -12.19
N VAL A 11 -15.64 -2.50 -12.43
CA VAL A 11 -14.82 -3.11 -11.38
C VAL A 11 -14.38 -2.07 -10.36
N ALA A 12 -13.91 -0.90 -10.80
CA ALA A 12 -13.50 0.19 -9.91
C ALA A 12 -14.67 0.66 -9.04
N SER A 13 -15.85 0.91 -9.62
CA SER A 13 -17.07 1.27 -8.89
C SER A 13 -17.46 0.22 -7.85
N LYS A 14 -17.56 -1.05 -8.24
CA LYS A 14 -17.94 -2.14 -7.34
C LYS A 14 -16.93 -2.34 -6.19
N LEU A 15 -15.64 -2.14 -6.46
CA LEU A 15 -14.62 -2.21 -5.43
C LEU A 15 -14.75 -1.04 -4.44
N MET A 16 -15.01 0.17 -4.92
CA MET A 16 -15.17 1.34 -4.05
C MET A 16 -16.46 1.27 -3.23
N GLU A 17 -17.57 0.78 -3.80
CA GLU A 17 -18.80 0.48 -3.06
C GLU A 17 -18.53 -0.48 -1.90
N TRP A 18 -17.88 -1.61 -2.19
CA TRP A 18 -17.49 -2.57 -1.15
C TRP A 18 -16.56 -1.97 -0.10
N TYR A 19 -15.59 -1.17 -0.53
CA TYR A 19 -14.61 -0.56 0.36
C TYR A 19 -15.24 0.42 1.34
N ALA A 20 -16.28 1.13 0.96
CA ALA A 20 -17.00 2.06 1.84
C ALA A 20 -17.46 1.38 3.14
N ASP A 21 -17.96 0.13 3.04
CA ASP A 21 -18.50 -0.62 4.18
C ASP A 21 -17.47 -1.54 4.87
N HIS A 22 -16.42 -1.95 4.14
CA HIS A 22 -15.51 -3.01 4.58
C HIS A 22 -14.07 -2.56 4.82
N ARG A 23 -13.78 -1.25 4.69
CA ARG A 23 -12.44 -0.72 4.91
C ARG A 23 -11.92 -1.04 6.30
N ARG A 24 -10.70 -1.52 6.38
CA ARG A 24 -10.03 -1.78 7.65
C ARG A 24 -9.69 -0.46 8.34
N GLN A 25 -10.00 -0.38 9.63
CA GLN A 25 -9.72 0.81 10.44
C GLN A 25 -8.31 0.71 11.02
N PHE A 26 -7.42 1.61 10.59
CA PHE A 26 -6.06 1.71 11.11
C PHE A 26 -5.70 3.18 11.35
N PRO A 27 -4.85 3.50 12.35
CA PRO A 27 -4.48 4.88 12.68
C PRO A 27 -3.89 5.67 11.50
N TRP A 28 -3.19 4.99 10.60
CA TRP A 28 -2.60 5.63 9.41
C TRP A 28 -3.56 5.86 8.25
N ARG A 29 -4.82 5.43 8.35
CA ARG A 29 -5.83 5.68 7.30
C ARG A 29 -6.34 7.13 7.31
N VAL A 30 -5.99 7.89 8.33
CA VAL A 30 -6.37 9.30 8.49
C VAL A 30 -5.12 10.17 8.40
N GLY A 31 -5.24 11.30 7.66
CA GLY A 31 -4.18 12.32 7.62
C GLY A 31 -2.91 11.95 6.83
N MET A 32 -3.01 11.09 5.81
CA MET A 32 -1.90 10.70 4.93
C MET A 32 -1.57 11.78 3.87
N ARG A 33 -1.57 13.07 4.27
CA ARG A 33 -1.30 14.21 3.37
C ARG A 33 0.12 14.75 3.48
N ASP A 34 0.99 14.05 4.17
CA ASP A 34 2.39 14.39 4.39
C ASP A 34 3.29 13.26 3.90
N ASP A 35 4.27 13.59 3.05
CA ASP A 35 5.18 12.63 2.43
C ASP A 35 5.94 11.82 3.47
N TRP A 36 6.45 12.50 4.52
CA TRP A 36 7.21 11.86 5.57
C TRP A 36 6.38 10.84 6.35
N ARG A 37 5.16 11.21 6.70
CA ARG A 37 4.21 10.30 7.37
C ARG A 37 3.91 9.06 6.54
N VAL A 38 3.70 9.22 5.23
CA VAL A 38 3.51 8.08 4.30
C VAL A 38 4.75 7.20 4.27
N LEU A 39 5.94 7.79 4.16
CA LEU A 39 7.21 7.07 4.15
C LEU A 39 7.41 6.26 5.44
N VAL A 40 7.30 6.90 6.61
CA VAL A 40 7.44 6.22 7.90
C VAL A 40 6.45 5.06 7.99
N THR A 41 5.17 5.30 7.66
CA THR A 41 4.13 4.27 7.69
C THR A 41 4.48 3.07 6.80
N ALA A 42 4.93 3.34 5.57
CA ALA A 42 5.34 2.29 4.64
C ALA A 42 6.52 1.47 5.19
N PHE A 43 7.50 2.12 5.87
CA PHE A 43 8.60 1.41 6.53
C PHE A 43 8.13 0.53 7.69
N LEU A 44 7.19 1.02 8.51
CA LEU A 44 6.66 0.25 9.64
C LEU A 44 5.89 -1.00 9.20
N LEU A 45 5.15 -0.92 8.09
CA LEU A 45 4.32 -2.01 7.58
C LEU A 45 5.11 -3.10 6.82
N ARG A 46 6.38 -2.88 6.47
CA ARG A 46 7.19 -3.91 5.79
C ARG A 46 7.39 -5.13 6.68
N LYS A 47 6.92 -6.30 6.20
CA LYS A 47 7.07 -7.59 6.91
C LYS A 47 6.60 -7.57 8.37
N THR A 48 5.71 -6.66 8.72
CA THR A 48 5.06 -6.61 10.04
C THR A 48 3.55 -6.59 9.85
N ARG A 49 2.83 -7.33 10.67
CA ARG A 49 1.37 -7.36 10.61
C ARG A 49 0.81 -5.98 10.94
N ALA A 50 -0.21 -5.56 10.20
CA ALA A 50 -0.85 -4.27 10.38
C ALA A 50 -1.34 -4.05 11.82
N GLU A 51 -1.93 -5.08 12.43
CA GLU A 51 -2.42 -5.04 13.80
C GLU A 51 -1.29 -4.81 14.83
N THR A 52 -0.10 -5.35 14.56
CA THR A 52 1.08 -5.10 15.41
C THR A 52 1.57 -3.66 15.26
N VAL A 53 1.59 -3.14 14.03
CA VAL A 53 1.96 -1.74 13.78
C VAL A 53 0.95 -0.81 14.45
N ALA A 54 -0.36 -1.08 14.34
CA ALA A 54 -1.42 -0.25 14.88
C ALA A 54 -1.28 -0.02 16.40
N LYS A 55 -0.89 -1.04 17.16
CA LYS A 55 -0.67 -0.96 18.62
C LYS A 55 0.41 0.04 19.03
N HIS A 56 1.34 0.34 18.15
CA HIS A 56 2.51 1.18 18.46
C HIS A 56 2.58 2.45 17.60
N TYR A 57 1.64 2.60 16.65
CA TYR A 57 1.73 3.59 15.58
C TYR A 57 1.84 5.02 16.10
N ASP A 58 0.90 5.45 16.94
CA ASP A 58 0.83 6.83 17.39
C ASP A 58 2.08 7.24 18.17
N ARG A 59 2.57 6.36 19.07
CA ARG A 59 3.80 6.58 19.81
C ARG A 59 5.01 6.69 18.90
N VAL A 60 5.12 5.79 17.93
CA VAL A 60 6.23 5.77 16.97
C VAL A 60 6.18 6.99 16.07
N LEU A 61 5.00 7.33 15.54
CA LEU A 61 4.84 8.49 14.68
C LEU A 61 5.12 9.81 15.40
N ALA A 62 4.68 9.95 16.65
CA ALA A 62 4.98 11.14 17.45
C ALA A 62 6.51 11.34 17.65
N ALA A 63 7.22 10.24 17.91
CA ALA A 63 8.68 10.28 18.10
C ALA A 63 9.46 10.49 16.79
N LEU A 64 8.90 10.03 15.65
CA LEU A 64 9.47 10.15 14.30
C LEU A 64 8.69 11.16 13.46
N SER A 65 8.25 12.26 14.07
CA SER A 65 7.34 13.24 13.46
C SER A 65 7.96 14.00 12.27
N SER A 66 9.28 14.07 12.19
CA SER A 66 10.00 14.67 11.06
C SER A 66 11.37 14.02 10.84
N PRO A 67 12.02 14.24 9.68
CA PRO A 67 13.39 13.79 9.43
C PRO A 67 14.37 14.27 10.51
N GLU A 68 14.27 15.52 10.98
CA GLU A 68 15.13 16.08 12.02
C GLU A 68 15.03 15.29 13.32
N LYS A 69 13.80 14.91 13.72
CA LYS A 69 13.57 14.09 14.92
C LYS A 69 14.22 12.71 14.83
N VAL A 70 14.30 12.14 13.65
CA VAL A 70 15.02 10.87 13.43
C VAL A 70 16.52 11.06 13.61
N LEU A 71 17.09 12.17 13.12
CA LEU A 71 18.51 12.48 13.29
C LEU A 71 18.84 12.80 14.76
N GLU A 72 18.00 13.56 15.47
CA GLU A 72 18.14 13.84 16.90
C GLU A 72 18.16 12.57 17.76
N LEU A 73 17.27 11.61 17.47
CA LEU A 73 17.21 10.31 18.17
C LEU A 73 18.43 9.43 17.88
N GLY A 74 19.04 9.62 16.71
CA GLY A 74 20.08 8.75 16.20
C GLY A 74 19.61 7.32 15.95
N VAL A 75 20.45 6.53 15.26
CA VAL A 75 20.13 5.13 14.93
C VAL A 75 19.73 4.31 16.16
N GLY A 76 20.47 4.47 17.27
CA GLY A 76 20.22 3.72 18.51
C GLY A 76 18.89 4.07 19.18
N GLY A 77 18.48 5.36 19.14
CA GLY A 77 17.17 5.80 19.65
C GLY A 77 16.04 5.24 18.83
N VAL A 78 16.13 5.33 17.49
CA VAL A 78 15.15 4.75 16.57
C VAL A 78 15.06 3.23 16.72
N GLU A 79 16.21 2.55 16.89
CA GLU A 79 16.24 1.10 17.11
C GLU A 79 15.46 0.69 18.36
N ARG A 80 15.69 1.35 19.50
CA ARG A 80 14.96 1.10 20.75
C ARG A 80 13.46 1.33 20.57
N LEU A 81 13.07 2.39 19.89
CA LEU A 81 11.69 2.73 19.63
C LEU A 81 10.97 1.65 18.79
N LEU A 82 11.64 1.11 17.78
CA LEU A 82 11.08 0.13 16.84
C LEU A 82 11.20 -1.32 17.31
N LYS A 83 11.83 -1.61 18.44
CA LYS A 83 12.05 -2.97 18.96
C LYS A 83 10.79 -3.84 18.98
N PRO A 84 9.59 -3.34 19.40
CA PRO A 84 8.36 -4.14 19.42
C PRO A 84 7.85 -4.55 18.03
N LEU A 85 8.28 -3.87 16.97
CA LEU A 85 7.81 -4.10 15.60
C LEU A 85 8.65 -5.14 14.83
N GLY A 86 9.77 -5.59 15.38
CA GLY A 86 10.75 -6.44 14.70
C GLY A 86 11.53 -5.72 13.60
N LEU A 87 12.56 -6.36 13.08
CA LEU A 87 13.49 -5.78 12.09
C LEU A 87 14.03 -4.38 12.47
N HIS A 88 14.03 -4.07 13.75
CA HIS A 88 14.29 -2.74 14.30
C HIS A 88 15.67 -2.18 13.89
N ARG A 89 16.73 -3.00 13.87
CA ARG A 89 18.08 -2.59 13.47
C ARG A 89 18.16 -2.13 12.02
N VAL A 90 17.59 -2.92 11.11
CA VAL A 90 17.60 -2.60 9.67
C VAL A 90 16.74 -1.37 9.40
N ARG A 91 15.53 -1.33 9.97
CA ARG A 91 14.62 -0.19 9.82
C ARG A 91 15.20 1.10 10.39
N ALA A 92 15.81 1.05 11.56
CA ALA A 92 16.41 2.22 12.18
C ALA A 92 17.48 2.85 11.28
N ARG A 93 18.38 2.03 10.73
CA ARG A 93 19.40 2.50 9.78
C ARG A 93 18.76 3.08 8.52
N GLN A 94 17.78 2.38 7.92
CA GLN A 94 17.11 2.84 6.71
C GLN A 94 16.36 4.15 6.93
N LEU A 95 15.64 4.32 8.04
CA LEU A 95 14.94 5.57 8.37
C LEU A 95 15.92 6.70 8.62
N TYR A 96 17.04 6.44 9.30
CA TYR A 96 18.08 7.42 9.54
C TYR A 96 18.72 7.90 8.22
N GLU A 97 19.10 6.98 7.33
CA GLU A 97 19.66 7.33 6.02
C GLU A 97 18.63 8.06 5.13
N LEU A 98 17.36 7.66 5.18
CA LEU A 98 16.30 8.36 4.48
C LEU A 98 16.15 9.80 4.99
N ALA A 99 16.09 10.00 6.32
CA ALA A 99 15.96 11.31 6.94
C ALA A 99 17.15 12.22 6.55
N ARG A 100 18.36 11.68 6.62
CA ARG A 100 19.57 12.39 6.20
C ARG A 100 19.52 12.79 4.73
N ALA A 101 19.17 11.87 3.84
CA ALA A 101 19.09 12.15 2.39
C ALA A 101 18.06 13.23 2.05
N LEU A 102 16.92 13.26 2.77
CA LEU A 102 15.89 14.28 2.59
C LEU A 102 16.38 15.67 3.02
N LEU A 103 17.04 15.77 4.18
CA LEU A 103 17.54 17.04 4.71
C LEU A 103 18.76 17.58 3.93
N GLU A 104 19.59 16.69 3.39
CA GLU A 104 20.70 17.07 2.50
C GLU A 104 20.23 17.45 1.09
N GLY A 105 18.94 17.32 0.78
CA GLY A 105 18.40 17.62 -0.56
C GLY A 105 18.99 16.71 -1.65
N ARG A 106 19.37 15.48 -1.32
CA ARG A 106 19.95 14.54 -2.28
C ARG A 106 18.94 14.23 -3.37
N GLY A 107 19.25 14.64 -4.58
CA GLY A 107 18.48 14.25 -5.77
C GLY A 107 18.56 12.75 -6.03
N GLY A 108 17.57 12.22 -6.77
CA GLY A 108 17.55 10.83 -7.19
C GLY A 108 16.80 9.89 -6.23
N ARG A 109 17.15 8.61 -6.25
CA ARG A 109 16.44 7.57 -5.53
C ARG A 109 16.73 7.62 -4.02
N LEU A 110 15.70 7.83 -3.22
CA LEU A 110 15.79 7.88 -1.76
C LEU A 110 16.12 6.50 -1.16
N PRO A 111 16.98 6.45 -0.11
CA PRO A 111 17.35 5.20 0.56
C PRO A 111 16.13 4.42 1.07
N GLY A 112 16.04 3.16 0.68
CA GLY A 112 14.94 2.29 1.08
C GLY A 112 13.57 2.62 0.45
N VAL A 113 13.46 3.60 -0.43
CA VAL A 113 12.22 3.92 -1.15
C VAL A 113 12.23 3.22 -2.50
N GLY A 114 11.37 2.22 -2.66
CA GLY A 114 11.15 1.53 -3.93
C GLY A 114 9.93 2.06 -4.67
N PRO A 115 9.69 1.59 -5.92
CA PRO A 115 8.57 2.07 -6.75
C PRO A 115 7.21 2.03 -6.06
N TYR A 116 6.93 0.98 -5.30
CA TYR A 116 5.70 0.86 -4.50
C TYR A 116 5.55 1.98 -3.45
N THR A 117 6.62 2.23 -2.67
CA THR A 117 6.59 3.26 -1.63
C THR A 117 6.50 4.66 -2.23
N GLU A 118 7.21 4.90 -3.33
CA GLU A 118 7.14 6.14 -4.09
C GLU A 118 5.71 6.39 -4.62
N ALA A 119 5.09 5.37 -5.22
CA ALA A 119 3.71 5.46 -5.67
C ALA A 119 2.72 5.75 -4.53
N LEU A 120 2.92 5.17 -3.34
CA LEU A 120 2.11 5.50 -2.16
C LEU A 120 2.25 6.97 -1.77
N VAL A 121 3.47 7.52 -1.75
CA VAL A 121 3.71 8.94 -1.47
C VAL A 121 3.01 9.81 -2.52
N ARG A 122 3.27 9.58 -3.80
CA ARG A 122 2.66 10.33 -4.89
C ARG A 122 1.13 10.32 -4.81
N CYS A 123 0.55 9.16 -4.53
CA CYS A 123 -0.88 9.01 -4.48
C CYS A 123 -1.48 9.58 -3.18
N LEU A 124 -1.05 9.11 -2.01
CA LEU A 124 -1.73 9.41 -0.75
C LEU A 124 -1.46 10.82 -0.23
N SER A 125 -0.25 11.37 -0.43
CA SER A 125 0.08 12.71 0.05
C SER A 125 -0.08 13.80 -1.01
N ARG A 126 0.16 13.48 -2.30
CA ARG A 126 0.14 14.46 -3.39
C ARG A 126 -1.09 14.38 -4.27
N GLY A 127 -1.93 13.34 -4.10
CA GLY A 127 -3.17 13.16 -4.86
C GLY A 127 -2.97 12.72 -6.32
N GLU A 128 -1.76 12.32 -6.71
CA GLU A 128 -1.49 11.83 -8.06
C GLU A 128 -2.15 10.45 -8.26
N LEU A 129 -2.96 10.30 -9.30
CA LEU A 129 -3.67 9.05 -9.59
C LEU A 129 -2.71 8.00 -10.17
N VAL A 130 -1.88 7.41 -9.31
CA VAL A 130 -0.92 6.37 -9.68
C VAL A 130 -1.16 5.08 -8.89
N PRO A 131 -0.93 3.90 -9.51
CA PRO A 131 -1.10 2.62 -8.84
C PRO A 131 0.10 2.31 -7.94
N ALA A 132 -0.17 1.91 -6.70
CA ALA A 132 0.83 1.37 -5.79
C ALA A 132 0.81 -0.17 -5.86
N VAL A 133 1.64 -0.74 -6.73
CA VAL A 133 1.62 -2.17 -7.03
C VAL A 133 2.65 -2.93 -6.18
N ASP A 134 2.16 -3.66 -5.17
CA ASP A 134 2.91 -4.68 -4.43
C ASP A 134 2.50 -6.09 -4.86
N VAL A 135 3.04 -7.10 -4.22
CA VAL A 135 2.69 -8.52 -4.49
C VAL A 135 1.21 -8.84 -4.25
N ASN A 136 0.52 -8.09 -3.40
CA ASN A 136 -0.89 -8.29 -3.11
C ASN A 136 -1.77 -7.66 -4.20
N VAL A 137 -1.46 -6.43 -4.58
CA VAL A 137 -2.12 -5.75 -5.70
C VAL A 137 -1.89 -6.53 -6.99
N GLN A 138 -0.64 -6.96 -7.26
CA GLN A 138 -0.31 -7.80 -8.41
C GLN A 138 -1.18 -9.07 -8.44
N ARG A 139 -1.32 -9.77 -7.32
CA ARG A 139 -2.16 -10.98 -7.22
C ARG A 139 -3.63 -10.69 -7.51
N VAL A 140 -4.19 -9.61 -6.95
CA VAL A 140 -5.60 -9.25 -7.16
C VAL A 140 -5.86 -8.94 -8.62
N VAL A 141 -5.06 -8.04 -9.22
CA VAL A 141 -5.22 -7.62 -10.61
C VAL A 141 -4.98 -8.79 -11.57
N ALA A 142 -3.94 -9.59 -11.33
CA ALA A 142 -3.64 -10.77 -12.14
C ALA A 142 -4.79 -11.78 -12.15
N ARG A 143 -5.37 -12.07 -10.99
CA ARG A 143 -6.52 -12.98 -10.86
C ARG A 143 -7.80 -12.42 -11.48
N LEU A 144 -8.03 -11.13 -11.26
CA LEU A 144 -9.24 -10.46 -11.73
C LEU A 144 -9.33 -10.48 -13.26
N PHE A 145 -8.23 -10.14 -13.93
CA PHE A 145 -8.19 -9.99 -15.39
C PHE A 145 -7.53 -11.17 -16.12
N GLY A 146 -7.11 -12.21 -15.42
CA GLY A 146 -6.47 -13.38 -16.04
C GLY A 146 -5.14 -13.08 -16.70
N VAL A 147 -4.33 -12.16 -16.15
CA VAL A 147 -3.05 -11.73 -16.71
C VAL A 147 -1.89 -12.16 -15.83
N ALA A 148 -0.77 -12.56 -16.43
CA ALA A 148 0.44 -12.97 -15.71
C ALA A 148 1.59 -11.95 -15.87
N ASP A 149 1.60 -11.20 -16.95
CA ASP A 149 2.63 -10.23 -17.24
C ASP A 149 2.57 -9.03 -16.30
N ARG A 150 3.71 -8.69 -15.68
CA ARG A 150 3.81 -7.62 -14.69
C ARG A 150 3.47 -6.24 -15.28
N ARG A 151 3.95 -5.96 -16.49
CA ARG A 151 3.67 -4.69 -17.16
C ARG A 151 2.18 -4.50 -17.39
N ARG A 152 1.52 -5.57 -17.84
CA ARG A 152 0.07 -5.57 -18.06
C ARG A 152 -0.71 -5.40 -16.75
N VAL A 153 -0.22 -5.97 -15.66
CA VAL A 153 -0.81 -5.75 -14.31
C VAL A 153 -0.69 -4.27 -13.90
N GLU A 154 0.47 -3.65 -14.10
CA GLU A 154 0.70 -2.24 -13.78
C GLU A 154 -0.20 -1.31 -14.62
N GLU A 155 -0.35 -1.59 -15.91
CA GLU A 155 -1.27 -0.87 -16.81
C GLU A 155 -2.74 -0.96 -16.35
N LEU A 156 -3.21 -2.16 -16.01
CA LEU A 156 -4.58 -2.37 -15.53
C LEU A 156 -4.81 -1.75 -14.15
N ALA A 157 -3.81 -1.78 -13.28
CA ALA A 157 -3.89 -1.11 -11.98
C ALA A 157 -3.97 0.41 -12.15
N SER A 158 -3.25 1.01 -13.15
CA SER A 158 -3.37 2.44 -13.48
C SER A 158 -4.77 2.77 -13.96
N GLN A 159 -5.28 2.00 -14.90
CA GLN A 159 -6.64 2.19 -15.42
C GLN A 159 -7.71 2.10 -14.30
N LEU A 160 -7.53 1.23 -13.32
CA LEU A 160 -8.44 1.12 -12.18
C LEU A 160 -8.40 2.37 -11.29
N VAL A 161 -7.20 2.88 -10.97
CA VAL A 161 -7.05 4.11 -10.16
C VAL A 161 -7.62 5.32 -10.89
N GLU A 162 -7.35 5.45 -12.19
CA GLU A 162 -7.88 6.50 -13.05
C GLU A 162 -9.43 6.42 -13.13
N ALA A 163 -9.97 5.22 -13.35
CA ALA A 163 -11.42 5.00 -13.43
C ALA A 163 -12.15 5.29 -12.12
N ALA A 164 -11.51 5.05 -10.98
CA ALA A 164 -12.04 5.40 -9.66
C ALA A 164 -11.92 6.90 -9.35
N GLY A 165 -11.00 7.62 -10.00
CA GLY A 165 -10.74 9.03 -9.74
C GLY A 165 -10.22 9.33 -8.33
N THR A 166 -9.72 8.31 -7.63
CA THR A 166 -9.26 8.45 -6.25
C THR A 166 -8.13 7.50 -5.89
N CYS A 167 -7.19 8.01 -5.10
CA CYS A 167 -6.09 7.23 -4.53
C CYS A 167 -6.53 6.17 -3.52
N GLU A 168 -7.73 6.29 -2.97
CA GLU A 168 -8.29 5.30 -2.05
C GLU A 168 -8.47 3.92 -2.71
N LEU A 169 -8.55 3.85 -4.04
CA LEU A 169 -8.59 2.57 -4.74
C LEU A 169 -7.37 1.68 -4.41
N ASN A 170 -6.17 2.25 -4.25
CA ASN A 170 -5.00 1.47 -3.83
C ASN A 170 -5.25 0.78 -2.47
N LEU A 171 -5.87 1.51 -1.54
CA LEU A 171 -6.21 0.98 -0.22
C LEU A 171 -7.34 -0.06 -0.29
N ALA A 172 -8.31 0.15 -1.17
CA ALA A 172 -9.40 -0.79 -1.41
C ALA A 172 -8.90 -2.13 -1.96
N VAL A 173 -7.98 -2.11 -2.94
CA VAL A 173 -7.33 -3.33 -3.47
C VAL A 173 -6.54 -4.05 -2.38
N MET A 174 -5.80 -3.32 -1.53
CA MET A 174 -5.06 -3.91 -0.40
C MET A 174 -5.98 -4.57 0.62
N ASP A 175 -7.12 -3.96 0.93
CA ASP A 175 -8.10 -4.52 1.85
C ASP A 175 -8.81 -5.73 1.26
N LEU A 176 -9.18 -5.68 -0.02
CA LEU A 176 -9.71 -6.85 -0.74
C LEU A 176 -8.70 -8.01 -0.74
N ALA A 177 -7.41 -7.71 -0.95
CA ALA A 177 -6.34 -8.71 -0.93
C ALA A 177 -6.16 -9.37 0.44
N ALA A 178 -6.35 -8.61 1.52
CA ALA A 178 -6.21 -9.09 2.89
C ALA A 178 -7.44 -9.88 3.37
N LEU A 179 -8.63 -9.40 3.06
CA LEU A 179 -9.88 -9.94 3.60
C LEU A 179 -10.44 -11.09 2.73
N ILE A 180 -10.41 -10.92 1.41
CA ILE A 180 -11.10 -11.77 0.43
C ILE A 180 -10.11 -12.51 -0.48
N CYS A 181 -9.35 -11.78 -1.31
CA CYS A 181 -8.48 -12.35 -2.34
C CYS A 181 -7.13 -12.80 -1.76
N ARG A 182 -7.16 -13.66 -0.75
CA ARG A 182 -5.97 -14.17 -0.05
C ARG A 182 -5.08 -14.98 -0.98
N ALA A 183 -3.78 -15.07 -0.65
CA ALA A 183 -2.82 -15.87 -1.42
C ALA A 183 -3.23 -17.35 -1.45
N ARG A 184 -3.59 -17.89 -0.27
CA ARG A 184 -4.11 -19.26 -0.11
C ARG A 184 -5.58 -19.19 0.29
N LYS A 185 -6.40 -20.09 -0.26
CA LYS A 185 -7.86 -20.21 0.03
C LYS A 185 -8.59 -18.86 -0.07
N PRO A 186 -8.60 -18.22 -1.26
CA PRO A 186 -9.36 -16.98 -1.44
C PRO A 186 -10.85 -17.23 -1.25
N LYS A 187 -11.56 -16.24 -0.74
CA LYS A 187 -13.00 -16.29 -0.46
C LYS A 187 -13.82 -15.80 -1.67
N CYS A 188 -13.67 -16.49 -2.81
CA CYS A 188 -14.27 -16.04 -4.07
C CYS A 188 -15.81 -15.93 -4.03
N ARG A 189 -16.48 -16.72 -3.17
CA ARG A 189 -17.94 -16.63 -2.99
C ARG A 189 -18.41 -15.36 -2.30
N GLU A 190 -17.56 -14.76 -1.47
CA GLU A 190 -17.80 -13.51 -0.73
C GLU A 190 -17.27 -12.28 -1.51
N CYS A 191 -16.64 -12.48 -2.69
CA CYS A 191 -15.93 -11.40 -3.39
C CYS A 191 -16.90 -10.51 -4.17
N PRO A 192 -16.87 -9.19 -3.97
CA PRO A 192 -17.74 -8.25 -4.70
C PRO A 192 -17.45 -8.24 -6.22
N LEU A 193 -16.26 -8.68 -6.59
CA LEU A 193 -15.79 -8.71 -7.98
C LEU A 193 -15.93 -10.11 -8.64
N ALA A 194 -16.55 -11.08 -7.96
CA ALA A 194 -16.58 -12.47 -8.43
C ALA A 194 -17.19 -12.64 -9.83
N ALA A 195 -18.20 -11.82 -10.18
CA ALA A 195 -18.87 -11.86 -11.48
C ALA A 195 -17.96 -11.42 -12.65
N TYR A 196 -16.92 -10.61 -12.35
CA TYR A 196 -16.00 -10.03 -13.33
C TYR A 196 -14.61 -10.68 -13.29
N CYS A 197 -14.42 -11.68 -12.41
CA CYS A 197 -13.10 -12.22 -12.09
C CYS A 197 -12.83 -13.52 -12.86
N GLU A 198 -11.80 -13.51 -13.72
CA GLU A 198 -11.37 -14.68 -14.48
C GLU A 198 -10.99 -15.86 -13.57
N TYR A 199 -10.26 -15.59 -12.49
CA TYR A 199 -9.91 -16.64 -11.53
C TYR A 199 -11.13 -17.27 -10.86
N ALA A 200 -12.12 -16.46 -10.47
CA ALA A 200 -13.34 -16.98 -9.84
C ALA A 200 -14.17 -17.82 -10.82
N ARG A 201 -14.17 -17.47 -12.10
CA ARG A 201 -14.85 -18.22 -13.17
C ARG A 201 -14.24 -19.62 -13.33
N VAL A 202 -12.92 -19.68 -13.45
CA VAL A 202 -12.20 -20.96 -13.62
C VAL A 202 -12.22 -21.83 -12.36
N SER A 203 -12.20 -21.21 -11.17
CA SER A 203 -12.19 -21.95 -9.89
C SER A 203 -13.56 -22.51 -9.49
N ARG A 204 -14.63 -22.18 -10.20
CA ARG A 204 -16.00 -22.70 -9.99
C ARG A 204 -16.35 -23.84 -10.93
N SER A 205 -15.54 -24.01 -11.98
CA SER A 205 -15.58 -25.16 -12.92
C SER A 205 -14.83 -26.34 -12.33
#